data_123b936dea26d3b6c3f94b3241e3798e
#
_entry.id   123b936dea26d3b6c3f94b3241e3798e
#
_cell.length_a   1.000
_cell.length_b   1.000
_cell.length_c   1.000
_cell.angle_alpha   90.00
_cell.angle_beta   90.00
_cell.angle_gamma   90.00
#
_symmetry.space_group_name_H-M   'P 1'
#
loop_
_entity.id
_entity.type
_entity.pdbx_description
1 polymer ?
#
loop_
_entity_poly.entity_id
_entity_poly.type
_entity_poly.pdbx_seq_one_letter_code
_entity_poly.pdbx_strand_id
1 'polypeptide(L)'
;MDVFSKKHLFIPINENNTHWVMLVVNFYDQTISLFDSLGGDGSKYIRSLKKYLGLELLRKQVVQTKTAVSSYWKKWQFMNESKSAMQQNGFDCGVFVCMNYWCIMTNTPLTCAKHENICMFRKYIALCLLKQTIFSMC
;
A
#
# COMPACT_ATOMS: atom_id res chain seq x y z
N MET A 1 14.81 12.60 0.89
CA MET A 1 13.37 12.69 0.49
C MET A 1 12.51 12.82 1.74
N ASP A 2 11.51 13.70 1.75
CA ASP A 2 10.58 13.83 2.86
C ASP A 2 9.31 13.03 2.57
N VAL A 3 9.09 11.95 3.34
CA VAL A 3 7.93 11.07 3.17
C VAL A 3 6.64 11.78 3.58
N PHE A 4 6.70 12.71 4.56
CA PHE A 4 5.53 13.43 5.06
C PHE A 4 5.01 14.51 4.11
N SER A 5 5.82 14.89 3.09
CA SER A 5 5.39 15.82 2.04
C SER A 5 4.65 15.13 0.88
N LYS A 6 4.53 13.81 0.92
CA LYS A 6 3.88 13.01 -0.13
C LYS A 6 2.44 12.70 0.25
N LYS A 7 1.56 12.58 -0.76
CA LYS A 7 0.18 12.15 -0.53
C LYS A 7 0.12 10.68 -0.12
N HIS A 8 0.84 9.82 -0.82
CA HIS A 8 0.86 8.38 -0.56
C HIS A 8 2.28 7.86 -0.36
N LEU A 9 2.41 6.83 0.48
CA LEU A 9 3.58 5.97 0.59
C LEU A 9 3.11 4.53 0.39
N PHE A 10 3.65 3.87 -0.64
CA PHE A 10 3.37 2.47 -0.97
C PHE A 10 4.52 1.61 -0.49
N ILE A 11 4.21 0.56 0.25
CA ILE A 11 5.20 -0.34 0.85
C ILE A 11 4.84 -1.78 0.47
N PRO A 12 5.40 -2.30 -0.64
CA PRO A 12 5.28 -3.71 -0.96
C PRO A 12 6.11 -4.53 0.04
N ILE A 13 5.52 -5.61 0.53
CA ILE A 13 6.13 -6.50 1.51
C ILE A 13 6.09 -7.92 0.95
N ASN A 14 7.26 -8.58 0.92
CA ASN A 14 7.34 -9.99 0.60
C ASN A 14 7.35 -10.79 1.90
N GLU A 15 6.34 -11.63 2.11
CA GLU A 15 6.24 -12.52 3.25
C GLU A 15 6.92 -13.84 2.93
N ASN A 16 8.02 -14.15 3.64
CA ASN A 16 8.73 -15.44 3.58
C ASN A 16 9.10 -15.89 2.14
N ASN A 17 9.30 -14.97 1.22
CA ASN A 17 9.54 -15.22 -0.21
C ASN A 17 8.41 -15.98 -0.95
N THR A 18 7.22 -16.02 -0.39
CA THR A 18 6.10 -16.79 -0.94
C THR A 18 4.88 -15.94 -1.26
N HIS A 19 4.70 -14.81 -0.56
CA HIS A 19 3.50 -13.98 -0.69
C HIS A 19 3.82 -12.49 -0.69
N TRP A 20 3.11 -11.74 -1.54
CA TRP A 20 3.22 -10.30 -1.63
C TRP A 20 1.97 -9.61 -1.07
N VAL A 21 2.19 -8.68 -0.16
CA VAL A 21 1.18 -7.76 0.36
C VAL A 21 1.65 -6.33 0.21
N MET A 22 0.78 -5.35 0.40
CA MET A 22 1.14 -3.94 0.34
C MET A 22 0.48 -3.17 1.48
N LEU A 23 1.25 -2.33 2.18
CA LEU A 23 0.69 -1.24 2.97
C LEU A 23 0.63 0.04 2.15
N VAL A 24 -0.44 0.78 2.33
CA VAL A 24 -0.61 2.11 1.77
C VAL A 24 -0.82 3.11 2.89
N VAL A 25 0.07 4.08 2.99
CA VAL A 25 -0.12 5.25 3.86
C VAL A 25 -0.69 6.37 3.00
N ASN A 26 -1.83 6.90 3.39
CA ASN A 26 -2.38 8.14 2.85
C ASN A 26 -2.21 9.23 3.91
N PHE A 27 -1.25 10.13 3.71
CA PHE A 27 -0.96 11.20 4.65
C PHE A 27 -2.04 12.28 4.66
N TYR A 28 -2.76 12.44 3.56
CA TYR A 28 -3.84 13.42 3.45
C TYR A 28 -5.07 12.99 4.25
N ASP A 29 -5.52 11.75 4.04
CA ASP A 29 -6.67 11.18 4.74
C ASP A 29 -6.31 10.59 6.12
N GLN A 30 -5.02 10.59 6.46
CA GLN A 30 -4.49 10.02 7.71
C GLN A 30 -4.89 8.55 7.91
N THR A 31 -4.66 7.73 6.88
CA THR A 31 -4.97 6.30 6.93
C THR A 31 -3.75 5.43 6.65
N ILE A 32 -3.69 4.25 7.27
CA ILE A 32 -2.80 3.15 6.87
C ILE A 32 -3.68 1.94 6.59
N SER A 33 -3.59 1.41 5.38
CA SER A 33 -4.42 0.30 4.91
C SER A 33 -3.58 -0.87 4.42
N LEU A 34 -4.03 -2.08 4.73
CA LEU A 34 -3.49 -3.32 4.17
C LEU A 34 -4.17 -3.63 2.83
N PHE A 35 -3.38 -4.14 1.89
CA PHE A 35 -3.81 -4.76 0.64
C PHE A 35 -3.17 -6.14 0.53
N ASP A 36 -3.95 -7.17 0.84
CA ASP A 36 -3.56 -8.57 0.80
C ASP A 36 -4.63 -9.39 0.09
N SER A 37 -4.30 -9.97 -1.03
CA SER A 37 -5.23 -10.77 -1.84
C SER A 37 -5.53 -12.17 -1.27
N LEU A 38 -4.93 -12.55 -0.15
CA LEU A 38 -5.28 -13.74 0.64
C LEU A 38 -6.06 -13.40 1.92
N GLY A 39 -6.30 -12.11 2.21
CA GLY A 39 -7.14 -11.68 3.32
C GLY A 39 -6.46 -11.75 4.69
N GLY A 40 -5.15 -11.57 4.75
CA GLY A 40 -4.39 -11.60 6.01
C GLY A 40 -4.62 -10.39 6.91
N ASP A 41 -4.13 -10.47 8.15
CA ASP A 41 -4.14 -9.38 9.13
C ASP A 41 -2.86 -8.53 9.05
N GLY A 42 -3.03 -7.25 8.79
CA GLY A 42 -1.95 -6.27 8.67
C GLY A 42 -1.39 -5.72 9.99
N SER A 43 -1.92 -6.11 11.14
CA SER A 43 -1.60 -5.51 12.45
C SER A 43 -0.10 -5.46 12.74
N LYS A 44 0.65 -6.52 12.40
CA LYS A 44 2.10 -6.59 12.61
C LYS A 44 2.85 -5.54 11.76
N TYR A 45 2.44 -5.36 10.51
CA TYR A 45 3.08 -4.42 9.57
C TYR A 45 2.75 -2.98 9.93
N ILE A 46 1.48 -2.70 10.22
CA ILE A 46 1.02 -1.38 10.65
C ILE A 46 1.74 -0.95 11.93
N ARG A 47 1.90 -1.85 12.90
CA ARG A 47 2.65 -1.59 14.13
C ARG A 47 4.11 -1.23 13.86
N SER A 48 4.79 -2.00 13.01
CA SER A 48 6.19 -1.75 12.63
C SER A 48 6.35 -0.43 11.88
N LEU A 49 5.45 -0.15 10.94
CA LEU A 49 5.45 1.09 10.17
C LEU A 49 5.18 2.31 11.05
N LYS A 50 4.22 2.23 11.98
CA LYS A 50 3.97 3.31 12.96
C LYS A 50 5.21 3.62 13.80
N LYS A 51 5.92 2.58 14.23
CA LYS A 51 7.18 2.75 14.99
C LYS A 51 8.22 3.47 14.14
N TYR A 52 8.42 3.03 12.90
CA TYR A 52 9.37 3.67 11.97
C TYR A 52 9.02 5.12 11.69
N LEU A 53 7.79 5.41 11.26
CA LEU A 53 7.35 6.77 10.96
C LEU A 53 7.35 7.66 12.21
N GLY A 54 7.06 7.10 13.39
CA GLY A 54 7.16 7.83 14.67
C GLY A 54 8.59 8.28 14.97
N LEU A 55 9.59 7.45 14.69
CA LEU A 55 11.00 7.82 14.80
C LEU A 55 11.39 8.90 13.76
N GLU A 56 10.86 8.79 12.54
CA GLU A 56 11.09 9.81 11.50
C GLU A 56 10.45 11.17 11.84
N LEU A 57 9.27 11.18 12.48
CA LEU A 57 8.64 12.40 12.98
C LEU A 57 9.55 13.13 13.97
N LEU A 58 10.17 12.39 14.91
CA LEU A 58 11.12 12.93 15.88
C LEU A 58 12.41 13.38 15.18
N ARG A 59 12.99 12.56 14.31
CA ARG A 59 14.24 12.85 13.59
C ARG A 59 14.12 14.13 12.75
N LYS A 60 12.97 14.33 12.10
CA LYS A 60 12.69 15.51 11.28
C LYS A 60 12.14 16.70 12.06
N GLN A 61 12.06 16.58 13.37
CA GLN A 61 11.53 17.62 14.27
C GLN A 61 10.10 18.07 13.93
N VAL A 62 9.31 17.21 13.25
CA VAL A 62 7.88 17.45 13.04
C VAL A 62 7.13 17.43 14.38
N VAL A 63 7.59 16.58 15.30
CA VAL A 63 7.18 16.55 16.71
C VAL A 63 8.42 16.49 17.60
N GLN A 64 8.31 16.99 18.84
CA GLN A 64 9.47 17.15 19.74
C GLN A 64 9.59 16.03 20.79
N THR A 65 8.52 15.30 21.06
CA THR A 65 8.46 14.32 22.14
C THR A 65 7.77 13.02 21.73
N LYS A 66 8.08 11.91 22.44
CA LYS A 66 7.37 10.63 22.26
C LYS A 66 5.87 10.75 22.54
N THR A 67 5.48 11.59 23.49
CA THR A 67 4.06 11.87 23.77
C THR A 67 3.38 12.54 22.58
N ALA A 68 4.07 13.49 21.93
CA ALA A 68 3.56 14.14 20.71
C ALA A 68 3.42 13.14 19.53
N VAL A 69 4.32 12.15 19.40
CA VAL A 69 4.16 11.04 18.45
C VAL A 69 2.87 10.26 18.71
N SER A 70 2.59 9.92 19.98
CA SER A 70 1.35 9.21 20.34
C SER A 70 0.12 10.04 20.01
N SER A 71 0.16 11.34 20.25
CA SER A 71 -0.93 12.26 19.91
C SER A 71 -1.11 12.43 18.41
N TYR A 72 -0.03 12.41 17.63
CA TYR A 72 -0.06 12.44 16.17
C TYR A 72 -0.90 11.29 15.60
N TRP A 73 -0.72 10.05 16.14
CA TRP A 73 -1.44 8.88 15.68
C TRP A 73 -2.92 8.82 16.09
N LYS A 74 -3.38 9.62 17.05
CA LYS A 74 -4.78 9.60 17.51
C LYS A 74 -5.81 9.93 16.42
N LYS A 75 -5.40 10.69 15.41
CA LYS A 75 -6.26 11.10 14.28
C LYS A 75 -6.25 10.09 13.14
N TRP A 76 -5.38 9.09 13.19
CA TRP A 76 -5.17 8.13 12.10
C TRP A 76 -6.11 6.94 12.20
N GLN A 77 -6.56 6.48 11.05
CA GLN A 77 -7.32 5.24 10.93
C GLN A 77 -6.39 4.12 10.45
N PHE A 78 -6.46 2.97 11.12
CA PHE A 78 -5.65 1.79 10.83
C PHE A 78 -6.56 0.67 10.37
N MET A 79 -6.42 0.26 9.11
CA MET A 79 -7.25 -0.75 8.47
C MET A 79 -6.45 -2.05 8.36
N ASN A 80 -6.56 -2.91 9.37
CA ASN A 80 -5.84 -4.18 9.46
C ASN A 80 -6.38 -5.22 8.50
N GLU A 81 -7.69 -5.19 8.24
CA GLU A 81 -8.32 -6.05 7.25
C GLU A 81 -7.98 -5.59 5.84
N SER A 82 -7.77 -6.57 4.94
CA SER A 82 -7.39 -6.27 3.57
C SER A 82 -8.49 -5.53 2.81
N LYS A 83 -8.07 -4.52 2.05
CA LYS A 83 -8.91 -3.83 1.07
C LYS A 83 -8.76 -4.39 -0.34
N SER A 84 -7.87 -5.37 -0.56
CA SER A 84 -7.70 -6.03 -1.84
C SER A 84 -8.85 -6.99 -2.14
N ALA A 85 -9.22 -7.15 -3.41
CA ALA A 85 -10.00 -8.30 -3.82
C ALA A 85 -9.19 -9.59 -3.61
N MET A 86 -9.92 -10.71 -3.43
CA MET A 86 -9.31 -12.01 -3.16
C MET A 86 -8.78 -12.65 -4.45
N GLN A 87 -7.56 -13.19 -4.40
CA GLN A 87 -7.03 -14.03 -5.48
C GLN A 87 -7.65 -15.43 -5.44
N GLN A 88 -7.69 -16.09 -6.60
CA GLN A 88 -8.27 -17.43 -6.74
C GLN A 88 -7.20 -18.52 -6.92
N ASN A 89 -5.91 -18.18 -6.79
CA ASN A 89 -4.78 -19.11 -6.95
C ASN A 89 -3.62 -18.73 -6.03
N GLY A 90 -2.52 -19.47 -6.06
CA GLY A 90 -1.36 -19.29 -5.20
C GLY A 90 -0.25 -18.38 -5.76
N PHE A 91 -0.43 -17.69 -6.91
CA PHE A 91 0.68 -17.02 -7.59
C PHE A 91 0.36 -15.62 -8.14
N ASP A 92 -0.84 -15.09 -7.96
CA ASP A 92 -1.23 -13.76 -8.47
C ASP A 92 -1.04 -12.62 -7.47
N CYS A 93 -0.58 -12.89 -6.24
CA CYS A 93 -0.45 -11.88 -5.18
C CYS A 93 0.34 -10.63 -5.62
N GLY A 94 1.48 -10.81 -6.30
CA GLY A 94 2.27 -9.69 -6.82
C GLY A 94 1.54 -8.87 -7.89
N VAL A 95 0.70 -9.51 -8.70
CA VAL A 95 -0.13 -8.80 -9.69
C VAL A 95 -1.22 -7.99 -8.98
N PHE A 96 -1.86 -8.55 -7.94
CA PHE A 96 -2.83 -7.82 -7.11
C PHE A 96 -2.19 -6.59 -6.44
N VAL A 97 -0.96 -6.69 -5.93
CA VAL A 97 -0.22 -5.53 -5.42
C VAL A 97 -0.09 -4.43 -6.49
N CYS A 98 0.33 -4.79 -7.70
CA CYS A 98 0.46 -3.84 -8.81
C CYS A 98 -0.90 -3.25 -9.24
N MET A 99 -1.96 -4.06 -9.28
CA MET A 99 -3.31 -3.59 -9.63
C MET A 99 -3.87 -2.61 -8.60
N ASN A 100 -3.74 -2.93 -7.30
CA ASN A 100 -4.18 -2.05 -6.22
C ASN A 100 -3.39 -0.73 -6.25
N TYR A 101 -2.06 -0.79 -6.44
CA TYR A 101 -1.21 0.40 -6.62
C TYR A 101 -1.73 1.26 -7.78
N TRP A 102 -1.96 0.65 -8.94
CA TRP A 102 -2.44 1.35 -10.13
C TRP A 102 -3.81 2.00 -9.90
N CYS A 103 -4.77 1.28 -9.31
CA CYS A 103 -6.09 1.82 -8.98
C CYS A 103 -5.99 3.08 -8.11
N ILE A 104 -5.14 3.03 -7.07
CA ILE A 104 -4.97 4.17 -6.14
C ILE A 104 -4.31 5.35 -6.86
N MET A 105 -3.27 5.11 -7.67
CA MET A 105 -2.52 6.16 -8.37
C MET A 105 -3.34 6.85 -9.47
N THR A 106 -4.22 6.11 -10.15
CA THR A 106 -5.07 6.63 -11.22
C THR A 106 -6.45 7.07 -10.75
N ASN A 107 -6.72 6.96 -9.45
CA ASN A 107 -8.04 7.19 -8.86
C ASN A 107 -9.14 6.32 -9.49
N THR A 108 -8.76 5.11 -9.93
CA THR A 108 -9.68 4.10 -10.46
C THR A 108 -10.29 3.31 -9.30
N PRO A 109 -11.59 2.93 -9.35
CA PRO A 109 -12.20 2.13 -8.28
C PRO A 109 -11.43 0.83 -8.00
N LEU A 110 -11.23 0.49 -6.73
CA LEU A 110 -10.55 -0.76 -6.31
C LEU A 110 -11.27 -2.03 -6.81
N THR A 111 -12.56 -1.92 -7.14
CA THR A 111 -13.33 -3.00 -7.77
C THR A 111 -12.81 -3.41 -9.15
N CYS A 112 -11.93 -2.59 -9.76
CA CYS A 112 -11.23 -2.95 -11.00
C CYS A 112 -10.05 -3.91 -10.75
N ALA A 113 -9.51 -3.95 -9.52
CA ALA A 113 -8.44 -4.86 -9.12
C ALA A 113 -9.02 -6.22 -8.75
N LYS A 114 -9.57 -6.96 -9.72
CA LYS A 114 -10.25 -8.24 -9.55
C LYS A 114 -9.64 -9.33 -10.44
N HIS A 115 -9.93 -10.59 -10.08
CA HIS A 115 -9.33 -11.77 -10.72
C HIS A 115 -9.51 -11.81 -12.23
N GLU A 116 -10.68 -11.42 -12.73
CA GLU A 116 -11.00 -11.44 -14.17
C GLU A 116 -10.09 -10.51 -15.00
N ASN A 117 -9.50 -9.49 -14.37
CA ASN A 117 -8.64 -8.52 -15.03
C ASN A 117 -7.14 -8.90 -15.00
N ILE A 118 -6.76 -9.98 -14.31
CA ILE A 118 -5.36 -10.39 -14.12
C ILE A 118 -4.61 -10.57 -15.44
N CYS A 119 -5.21 -11.31 -16.39
CA CYS A 119 -4.56 -11.60 -17.67
C CYS A 119 -4.26 -10.30 -18.46
N MET A 120 -5.23 -9.40 -18.51
CA MET A 120 -5.07 -8.09 -19.14
C MET A 120 -3.99 -7.26 -18.41
N PHE A 121 -4.02 -7.26 -17.09
CA PHE A 121 -3.10 -6.47 -16.29
C PHE A 121 -1.65 -6.97 -16.36
N ARG A 122 -1.43 -8.29 -16.49
CA ARG A 122 -0.08 -8.84 -16.76
C ARG A 122 0.49 -8.32 -18.08
N LYS A 123 -0.32 -8.23 -19.15
CA LYS A 123 0.08 -7.63 -20.43
C LYS A 123 0.38 -6.14 -20.27
N TYR A 124 -0.42 -5.43 -19.50
CA TYR A 124 -0.19 -4.02 -19.18
C TYR A 124 1.13 -3.80 -18.43
N ILE A 125 1.44 -4.59 -17.39
CA ILE A 125 2.72 -4.53 -16.69
C ILE A 125 3.88 -4.75 -17.66
N ALA A 126 3.81 -5.78 -18.51
CA ALA A 126 4.85 -6.06 -19.49
C ALA A 126 5.05 -4.87 -20.45
N LEU A 127 3.96 -4.25 -20.91
CA LEU A 127 4.03 -3.06 -21.77
C LEU A 127 4.68 -1.87 -21.03
N CYS A 128 4.31 -1.63 -19.77
CA CYS A 128 4.91 -0.55 -18.96
C CYS A 128 6.43 -0.75 -18.79
N LEU A 129 6.86 -1.98 -18.53
CA LEU A 129 8.28 -2.32 -18.40
C LEU A 129 9.04 -2.11 -19.72
N LEU A 130 8.49 -2.57 -20.85
CA LEU A 130 9.09 -2.41 -22.16
C LEU A 130 9.19 -0.95 -22.58
N LYS A 131 8.21 -0.13 -22.25
CA LYS A 131 8.15 1.28 -22.61
C LYS A 131 8.74 2.21 -21.55
N GLN A 132 9.16 1.66 -20.40
CA GLN A 132 9.67 2.41 -19.25
C GLN A 132 8.74 3.56 -18.80
N THR A 133 7.43 3.36 -18.92
CA THR A 133 6.42 4.36 -18.56
C THR A 133 5.15 3.67 -18.05
N ILE A 134 4.35 4.41 -17.28
CA ILE A 134 3.03 3.98 -16.82
C ILE A 134 1.99 4.67 -17.71
N PHE A 135 1.15 3.88 -18.35
CA PHE A 135 0.07 4.38 -19.21
C PHE A 135 -1.27 4.43 -18.44
N SER A 136 -2.16 5.32 -18.86
CA SER A 136 -3.56 5.19 -18.50
C SER A 136 -4.15 3.98 -19.23
N MET A 137 -4.92 3.16 -18.51
CA MET A 137 -5.70 2.04 -19.10
C MET A 137 -7.12 2.57 -19.44
N CYS A 138 -7.15 3.63 -20.25
CA CYS A 138 -8.44 4.14 -20.77
C CYS A 138 -8.91 3.32 -21.95
#